data_79cbe4a56749a07468999a75bd8a08a8
#
_entry.id   79cbe4a56749a07468999a75bd8a08a8
#
_cell.length_a   1.000
_cell.length_b   1.000
_cell.length_c   1.000
_cell.angle_alpha   90.00
_cell.angle_beta   90.00
_cell.angle_gamma   90.00
#
_symmetry.space_group_name_H-M   'P 1'
#
loop_
_entity.id
_entity.type
_entity.pdbx_description
1 polymer ?
#
loop_
_entity_poly.entity_id
_entity_poly.type
_entity_poly.pdbx_seq_one_letter_code
_entity_poly.pdbx_strand_id
1 'polypeptide(L)'
;MIQLIKNITILFFLLLSLSVSACSKDDFTPAYPKSEGVTRLVSYNVGVFAKYAKSGYKMTARMMKELDADAVCMQELDSCTTRTKHVFQVKRFAELMGWEYVYAKAMPYQGGYYGTGLACKDEILKKLPDTYPDKAS
;
A
#
# COMPACT_ATOMS: atom_id res chain seq x y z
N MET A 1 -23.27 -52.88 7.17
CA MET A 1 -23.18 -52.07 5.93
C MET A 1 -23.38 -50.58 6.19
N ILE A 2 -24.45 -50.15 6.84
CA ILE A 2 -24.77 -48.72 7.09
C ILE A 2 -23.70 -48.04 7.99
N GLN A 3 -23.18 -48.72 9.01
CA GLN A 3 -22.16 -48.16 9.91
C GLN A 3 -20.79 -47.94 9.22
N LEU A 4 -20.43 -48.83 8.28
CA LEU A 4 -19.20 -48.71 7.51
C LEU A 4 -19.28 -47.52 6.54
N ILE A 5 -20.41 -47.26 5.91
CA ILE A 5 -20.65 -46.14 5.03
C ILE A 5 -20.57 -44.81 5.81
N LYS A 6 -21.17 -44.73 7.01
CA LYS A 6 -21.08 -43.55 7.87
C LYS A 6 -19.62 -43.21 8.27
N ASN A 7 -18.84 -44.23 8.61
CA ASN A 7 -17.43 -44.02 9.01
C ASN A 7 -16.56 -43.57 7.81
N ILE A 8 -16.82 -44.07 6.60
CA ILE A 8 -16.14 -43.64 5.39
C ILE A 8 -16.50 -42.20 5.02
N THR A 9 -17.78 -41.82 5.16
CA THR A 9 -18.24 -40.46 4.89
C THR A 9 -17.61 -39.44 5.87
N ILE A 10 -17.55 -39.77 7.16
CA ILE A 10 -16.90 -38.92 8.17
C ILE A 10 -15.41 -38.79 7.90
N LEU A 11 -14.72 -39.87 7.53
CA LEU A 11 -13.29 -39.82 7.18
C LEU A 11 -13.04 -38.98 5.93
N PHE A 12 -13.92 -39.03 4.94
CA PHE A 12 -13.84 -38.22 3.72
C PHE A 12 -14.05 -36.73 4.00
N PHE A 13 -14.98 -36.36 4.88
CA PHE A 13 -15.17 -34.98 5.33
C PHE A 13 -14.01 -34.47 6.19
N LEU A 14 -13.40 -35.31 7.02
CA LEU A 14 -12.21 -34.93 7.78
C LEU A 14 -10.98 -34.72 6.88
N LEU A 15 -10.82 -35.50 5.83
CA LEU A 15 -9.73 -35.31 4.84
C LEU A 15 -9.95 -34.09 3.95
N LEU A 16 -11.22 -33.72 3.68
CA LEU A 16 -11.54 -32.52 2.88
C LEU A 16 -11.33 -31.21 3.66
N SER A 17 -11.41 -31.25 5.00
CA SER A 17 -11.18 -30.08 5.85
C SER A 17 -9.69 -29.74 6.06
N LEU A 18 -8.78 -30.63 5.70
CA LEU A 18 -7.32 -30.41 5.78
C LEU A 18 -6.73 -29.75 4.54
N SER A 19 -7.52 -29.53 3.49
CA SER A 19 -7.12 -28.70 2.34
C SER A 19 -7.44 -27.23 2.50
N VAL A 20 -7.41 -26.69 3.73
CA VAL A 20 -7.39 -25.26 3.95
C VAL A 20 -6.02 -24.73 3.51
N SER A 21 -6.01 -24.36 2.24
CA SER A 21 -5.32 -23.22 1.70
C SER A 21 -4.16 -22.73 2.58
N ALA A 22 -2.98 -23.26 2.35
CA ALA A 22 -1.77 -22.48 2.53
C ALA A 22 -1.92 -21.29 1.56
N CYS A 23 -2.49 -20.17 2.04
CA CYS A 23 -2.27 -18.88 1.44
C CYS A 23 -0.74 -18.74 1.44
N SER A 24 -0.12 -18.98 0.30
CA SER A 24 1.29 -18.70 0.11
C SER A 24 1.42 -17.20 0.42
N LYS A 25 1.93 -16.86 1.60
CA LYS A 25 2.60 -15.58 1.77
C LYS A 25 3.59 -15.58 0.63
N ASP A 26 3.40 -14.67 -0.34
CA ASP A 26 4.42 -14.43 -1.34
C ASP A 26 5.72 -14.22 -0.54
N ASP A 27 6.60 -15.21 -0.55
CA ASP A 27 7.91 -15.17 0.10
C ASP A 27 8.78 -14.20 -0.71
N PHE A 28 8.37 -12.91 -0.68
CA PHE A 28 9.11 -11.87 -1.34
C PHE A 28 10.36 -11.56 -0.51
N THR A 29 11.50 -12.00 -0.98
CA THR A 29 12.79 -11.63 -0.38
C THR A 29 13.23 -10.29 -0.95
N PRO A 30 13.43 -9.25 -0.10
CA PRO A 30 13.94 -7.96 -0.54
C PRO A 30 15.29 -8.08 -1.24
N ALA A 31 15.50 -7.36 -2.34
CA ALA A 31 16.81 -7.30 -3.00
C ALA A 31 17.86 -6.58 -2.12
N TYR A 32 17.39 -5.67 -1.27
CA TYR A 32 18.23 -4.90 -0.35
C TYR A 32 17.68 -4.99 1.07
N PRO A 33 17.81 -6.15 1.74
CA PRO A 33 17.29 -6.30 3.09
C PRO A 33 18.01 -5.36 4.05
N LYS A 34 17.27 -4.83 5.05
CA LYS A 34 17.85 -4.02 6.12
C LYS A 34 18.28 -4.90 7.29
N SER A 35 19.21 -4.39 8.11
CA SER A 35 19.59 -5.04 9.35
C SER A 35 18.46 -4.95 10.39
N GLU A 36 18.45 -5.87 11.35
CA GLU A 36 17.50 -5.83 12.46
C GLU A 36 17.61 -4.51 13.26
N GLY A 37 16.48 -3.97 13.70
CA GLY A 37 16.41 -2.72 14.44
C GLY A 37 16.61 -1.44 13.60
N VAL A 38 16.82 -1.56 12.28
CA VAL A 38 16.94 -0.41 11.38
C VAL A 38 15.59 -0.05 10.76
N THR A 39 15.20 1.21 10.84
CA THR A 39 14.07 1.78 10.12
C THR A 39 14.56 2.41 8.82
N ARG A 40 13.99 2.00 7.69
CA ARG A 40 14.32 2.56 6.37
C ARG A 40 13.24 3.49 5.87
N LEU A 41 13.58 4.77 5.78
CA LEU A 41 12.75 5.81 5.19
C LEU A 41 13.22 6.10 3.77
N VAL A 42 12.26 6.20 2.84
CA VAL A 42 12.52 6.51 1.44
C VAL A 42 11.88 7.85 1.10
N SER A 43 12.57 8.70 0.34
CA SER A 43 12.01 9.89 -0.29
C SER A 43 11.99 9.69 -1.79
N TYR A 44 10.81 9.80 -2.41
CA TYR A 44 10.65 9.48 -3.83
C TYR A 44 9.62 10.37 -4.52
N ASN A 45 10.07 11.07 -5.57
CA ASN A 45 9.17 11.79 -6.46
C ASN A 45 8.46 10.81 -7.40
N VAL A 46 7.16 10.60 -7.19
CA VAL A 46 6.38 9.62 -7.96
C VAL A 46 5.92 10.13 -9.33
N GLY A 47 5.99 11.44 -9.59
CA GLY A 47 5.55 12.05 -10.86
C GLY A 47 4.12 11.64 -11.21
N VAL A 48 3.18 11.83 -10.30
CA VAL A 48 1.76 11.39 -10.40
C VAL A 48 1.59 9.93 -10.82
N PHE A 49 2.54 9.07 -10.52
CA PHE A 49 2.64 7.66 -10.96
C PHE A 49 2.62 7.46 -12.49
N ALA A 50 2.97 8.49 -13.25
CA ALA A 50 2.97 8.44 -14.72
C ALA A 50 4.30 7.99 -15.32
N LYS A 51 5.39 7.92 -14.52
CA LYS A 51 6.76 7.60 -15.02
C LYS A 51 6.87 6.25 -15.72
N TYR A 52 6.03 5.27 -15.34
CA TYR A 52 6.06 3.90 -15.85
C TYR A 52 4.78 3.54 -16.61
N ALA A 53 4.22 4.47 -17.34
CA ALA A 53 3.02 4.28 -18.13
C ALA A 53 1.87 3.62 -17.33
N LYS A 54 1.45 2.39 -17.71
CA LYS A 54 0.31 1.70 -17.07
C LYS A 54 0.62 1.04 -15.73
N SER A 55 1.88 0.98 -15.31
CA SER A 55 2.33 0.19 -14.14
C SER A 55 2.93 1.02 -13.00
N GLY A 56 2.80 2.34 -13.02
CA GLY A 56 3.46 3.25 -12.07
C GLY A 56 3.29 2.85 -10.59
N TYR A 57 2.07 2.57 -10.15
CA TYR A 57 1.82 2.10 -8.77
C TYR A 57 2.52 0.78 -8.45
N LYS A 58 2.39 -0.22 -9.35
CA LYS A 58 2.99 -1.54 -9.15
C LYS A 58 4.51 -1.49 -9.13
N MET A 59 5.11 -0.70 -10.01
CA MET A 59 6.56 -0.52 -10.08
C MET A 59 7.09 0.18 -8.82
N THR A 60 6.41 1.24 -8.34
CA THR A 60 6.79 1.91 -7.11
C THR A 60 6.62 0.98 -5.89
N ALA A 61 5.52 0.23 -5.82
CA ALA A 61 5.30 -0.74 -4.75
C ALA A 61 6.37 -1.84 -4.73
N ARG A 62 6.73 -2.37 -5.91
CA ARG A 62 7.82 -3.34 -6.04
C ARG A 62 9.15 -2.76 -5.56
N MET A 63 9.48 -1.54 -5.98
CA MET A 63 10.71 -0.86 -5.55
C MET A 63 10.76 -0.69 -4.02
N MET A 64 9.65 -0.30 -3.37
CA MET A 64 9.60 -0.20 -1.91
C MET A 64 9.80 -1.56 -1.22
N LYS A 65 9.24 -2.62 -1.79
CA LYS A 65 9.46 -4.00 -1.28
C LYS A 65 10.91 -4.44 -1.47
N GLU A 66 11.50 -4.22 -2.65
CA GLU A 66 12.91 -4.56 -2.93
C GLU A 66 13.88 -3.81 -2.02
N LEU A 67 13.56 -2.58 -1.66
CA LEU A 67 14.33 -1.78 -0.71
C LEU A 67 14.07 -2.15 0.75
N ASP A 68 13.15 -3.04 1.05
CA ASP A 68 12.68 -3.32 2.42
C ASP A 68 12.35 -2.02 3.18
N ALA A 69 11.61 -1.12 2.53
CA ALA A 69 11.24 0.16 3.09
C ALA A 69 10.16 0.02 4.17
N ASP A 70 10.24 0.83 5.23
CA ASP A 70 9.22 0.93 6.27
C ASP A 70 8.25 2.08 6.02
N ALA A 71 8.77 3.15 5.41
CA ALA A 71 7.96 4.30 5.01
C ALA A 71 8.53 4.97 3.76
N VAL A 72 7.64 5.64 3.02
CA VAL A 72 8.00 6.45 1.86
C VAL A 72 7.32 7.81 1.90
N CYS A 73 8.13 8.88 1.85
CA CYS A 73 7.68 10.24 1.59
C CYS A 73 7.60 10.44 0.08
N MET A 74 6.41 10.70 -0.44
CA MET A 74 6.15 10.83 -1.87
C MET A 74 5.87 12.27 -2.24
N GLN A 75 6.55 12.77 -3.26
CA GLN A 75 6.28 14.07 -3.88
C GLN A 75 5.53 13.89 -5.20
N GLU A 76 4.92 14.97 -5.65
CA GLU A 76 4.13 15.03 -6.89
C GLU A 76 2.97 14.04 -6.91
N LEU A 77 2.10 14.14 -5.88
CA LEU A 77 0.87 13.37 -5.78
C LEU A 77 -0.35 14.21 -6.12
N ASP A 78 -1.26 13.61 -6.86
CA ASP A 78 -2.62 14.14 -7.05
C ASP A 78 -3.61 13.53 -6.05
N SER A 79 -4.53 14.38 -5.59
CA SER A 79 -5.72 13.97 -4.86
C SER A 79 -6.94 14.37 -5.67
N CYS A 80 -7.61 13.40 -6.28
CA CYS A 80 -8.88 13.56 -6.99
C CYS A 80 -8.86 14.59 -8.14
N THR A 81 -7.73 14.79 -8.81
CA THR A 81 -7.65 15.69 -9.98
C THR A 81 -8.25 15.06 -11.23
N THR A 82 -8.71 15.90 -12.18
CA THR A 82 -9.26 15.41 -13.46
C THR A 82 -8.22 14.62 -14.26
N ARG A 83 -6.95 15.06 -14.31
CA ARG A 83 -5.89 14.38 -15.08
C ARG A 83 -5.60 12.96 -14.59
N THR A 84 -5.86 12.67 -13.32
CA THR A 84 -5.68 11.34 -12.73
C THR A 84 -7.00 10.59 -12.56
N LYS A 85 -8.08 11.02 -13.26
CA LYS A 85 -9.42 10.42 -13.23
C LYS A 85 -9.98 10.35 -11.81
N HIS A 86 -9.79 11.41 -11.04
CA HIS A 86 -10.26 11.56 -9.66
C HIS A 86 -9.71 10.51 -8.69
N VAL A 87 -8.56 9.91 -8.99
CA VAL A 87 -7.90 8.98 -8.07
C VAL A 87 -7.23 9.73 -6.94
N PHE A 88 -7.45 9.27 -5.69
CA PHE A 88 -6.67 9.70 -4.54
C PHE A 88 -5.39 8.85 -4.46
N GLN A 89 -4.30 9.36 -5.01
CA GLN A 89 -3.12 8.57 -5.35
C GLN A 89 -2.40 7.94 -4.16
N VAL A 90 -2.20 8.69 -3.07
CA VAL A 90 -1.53 8.15 -1.88
C VAL A 90 -2.35 7.01 -1.27
N LYS A 91 -3.68 7.16 -1.17
CA LYS A 91 -4.58 6.12 -0.68
C LYS A 91 -4.46 4.85 -1.51
N ARG A 92 -4.54 4.98 -2.86
CA ARG A 92 -4.42 3.83 -3.76
C ARG A 92 -3.08 3.12 -3.63
N PHE A 93 -1.98 3.86 -3.45
CA PHE A 93 -0.67 3.26 -3.21
C PHE A 93 -0.61 2.53 -1.88
N ALA A 94 -1.10 3.15 -0.81
CA ALA A 94 -1.12 2.57 0.53
C ALA A 94 -1.97 1.29 0.58
N GLU A 95 -3.15 1.27 -0.06
CA GLU A 95 -3.99 0.08 -0.20
C GLU A 95 -3.24 -1.07 -0.91
N LEU A 96 -2.48 -0.77 -1.96
CA LEU A 96 -1.66 -1.77 -2.68
C LEU A 96 -0.55 -2.35 -1.80
N MET A 97 -0.02 -1.56 -0.89
CA MET A 97 1.05 -1.97 0.03
C MET A 97 0.54 -2.59 1.33
N GLY A 98 -0.74 -2.41 1.68
CA GLY A 98 -1.28 -2.72 3.01
C GLY A 98 -0.73 -1.78 4.08
N TRP A 99 -0.48 -0.49 3.74
CA TRP A 99 0.16 0.51 4.56
C TRP A 99 -0.82 1.60 5.00
N GLU A 100 -0.50 2.29 6.10
CA GLU A 100 -1.14 3.54 6.50
C GLU A 100 -0.64 4.70 5.63
N TYR A 101 -1.42 5.82 5.60
CA TYR A 101 -1.02 7.00 4.85
C TYR A 101 -1.52 8.30 5.47
N VAL A 102 -0.81 9.38 5.14
CA VAL A 102 -1.25 10.77 5.27
C VAL A 102 -0.98 11.50 3.96
N TYR A 103 -1.75 12.57 3.73
CA TYR A 103 -1.59 13.43 2.56
C TYR A 103 -1.57 14.89 3.01
N ALA A 104 -0.65 15.67 2.46
CA ALA A 104 -0.56 17.11 2.66
C ALA A 104 -0.83 17.82 1.34
N LYS A 105 -1.88 18.66 1.34
CA LYS A 105 -2.25 19.49 0.20
C LYS A 105 -1.26 20.63 0.05
N ALA A 106 -0.67 20.79 -1.15
CA ALA A 106 0.17 21.92 -1.47
C ALA A 106 -0.62 23.03 -2.18
N MET A 107 -1.45 22.66 -3.15
CA MET A 107 -2.27 23.63 -3.89
C MET A 107 -3.50 22.99 -4.53
N PRO A 108 -4.59 23.74 -4.76
CA PRO A 108 -5.70 23.30 -5.60
C PRO A 108 -5.22 23.08 -7.04
N TYR A 109 -5.64 22.02 -7.68
CA TYR A 109 -5.27 21.71 -9.06
C TYR A 109 -6.32 20.85 -9.77
N GLN A 110 -6.81 21.29 -10.90
CA GLN A 110 -7.74 20.55 -11.78
C GLN A 110 -8.90 19.85 -11.04
N GLY A 111 -9.61 20.58 -10.19
CA GLY A 111 -10.78 20.08 -9.45
C GLY A 111 -10.45 19.21 -8.22
N GLY A 112 -9.18 19.01 -7.92
CA GLY A 112 -8.66 18.34 -6.73
C GLY A 112 -7.49 19.11 -6.14
N TYR A 113 -6.48 18.37 -5.64
CA TYR A 113 -5.29 18.97 -5.05
C TYR A 113 -4.03 18.28 -5.56
N TYR A 114 -2.95 19.05 -5.65
CA TYR A 114 -1.60 18.57 -5.84
C TYR A 114 -0.84 18.69 -4.53
N GLY A 115 0.02 17.72 -4.19
CA GLY A 115 0.70 17.74 -2.91
C GLY A 115 1.71 16.64 -2.71
N THR A 116 1.93 16.32 -1.43
CA THR A 116 2.85 15.29 -0.97
C THR A 116 2.12 14.31 -0.07
N GLY A 117 2.70 13.15 0.18
CA GLY A 117 2.14 12.15 1.08
C GLY A 117 3.20 11.28 1.72
N LEU A 118 2.83 10.66 2.82
CA LEU A 118 3.59 9.61 3.49
C LEU A 118 2.76 8.33 3.44
N ALA A 119 3.40 7.21 3.13
CA ALA A 119 2.85 5.89 3.41
C ALA A 119 3.86 5.08 4.23
N CYS A 120 3.38 4.30 5.21
CA CYS A 120 4.23 3.55 6.13
C CYS A 120 3.58 2.24 6.59
N LYS A 121 4.41 1.27 6.98
CA LYS A 121 3.98 -0.04 7.52
C LYS A 121 3.25 0.09 8.85
N ASP A 122 3.74 0.99 9.71
CA ASP A 122 3.27 1.13 11.07
C ASP A 122 2.07 2.07 11.18
N GLU A 123 1.34 1.96 12.28
CA GLU A 123 0.21 2.82 12.58
C GLU A 123 0.63 4.30 12.70
N ILE A 124 -0.16 5.18 12.12
CA ILE A 124 0.04 6.63 12.24
C ILE A 124 -0.73 7.12 13.48
N LEU A 125 -0.01 7.26 14.60
CA LEU A 125 -0.59 7.64 15.89
C LEU A 125 -1.25 9.02 15.90
N LYS A 126 -0.73 9.96 15.09
CA LYS A 126 -1.25 11.32 15.02
C LYS A 126 -1.15 11.87 13.60
N LYS A 127 -2.29 12.24 13.04
CA LYS A 127 -2.40 13.02 11.80
C LYS A 127 -2.71 14.46 12.18
N LEU A 128 -1.81 15.39 11.88
CA LEU A 128 -2.12 16.81 12.05
C LEU A 128 -3.14 17.21 10.98
N PRO A 129 -4.11 18.09 11.32
CA PRO A 129 -5.03 18.61 10.32
C PRO A 129 -4.27 19.39 9.25
N ASP A 130 -4.77 19.38 8.02
CA ASP A 130 -4.25 20.14 6.87
C ASP A 130 -4.43 21.65 7.09
N THR A 131 -3.83 22.20 8.11
CA THR A 131 -3.77 23.64 8.31
C THR A 131 -2.53 24.17 7.60
N TYR A 132 -2.67 24.52 6.32
CA TYR A 132 -1.81 25.55 5.77
C TYR A 132 -2.19 26.85 6.49
N PRO A 133 -1.24 27.59 7.05
CA PRO A 133 -1.53 28.96 7.45
C PRO A 133 -2.04 29.68 6.20
N ASP A 134 -3.28 30.18 6.28
CA ASP A 134 -3.79 31.08 5.26
C ASP A 134 -2.71 32.13 5.02
N LYS A 135 -2.38 32.37 3.74
CA LYS A 135 -1.44 33.41 3.38
C LYS A 135 -1.81 34.64 4.17
N ALA A 136 -0.90 35.06 5.06
CA ALA A 136 -1.04 36.36 5.71
C ALA A 136 -1.23 37.40 4.61
N SER A 137 -2.42 37.97 4.58
CA SER A 137 -2.80 39.09 3.71
C SER A 137 -1.96 40.32 4.04
#